data_2e97adfa79e016f8565a0e294953e638
#
_entry.id   2e97adfa79e016f8565a0e294953e638
#
_cell.length_a   1.000
_cell.length_b   1.000
_cell.length_c   1.000
_cell.angle_alpha   90.00
_cell.angle_beta   90.00
_cell.angle_gamma   90.00
#
_symmetry.space_group_name_H-M   'P 1'
#
loop_
_entity.id
_entity.type
_entity.pdbx_description
1 polymer ?
#
loop_
_entity_poly.entity_id
_entity_poly.type
_entity_poly.pdbx_seq_one_letter_code
_entity_poly.pdbx_strand_id
1 'polypeptide(L)'
;MASQNTGVAVDHHDWHSAGYVDEWITRDVTRDEERRARLREMLAAAPFAADSAIKVLDVGGGYGVVTEEVLRACPQAVVTLQDYSQPMLDRARERLASYEGRINYAIGDLSGPAWTQGIGAPFDLAVSAIAIHNLRDRGQIAACYRAIASILKPEGVFLDYDLFELIGGVDAQMATIKDAGFAAVDCLWREGRLAIIRAVRPSA
;
A
#
# COMPACT_ATOMS: atom_id res chain seq x y z
N MET A 1 -31.20 -36.93 12.93
CA MET A 1 -30.36 -35.84 13.53
C MET A 1 -29.54 -35.24 12.40
N ALA A 2 -29.96 -34.10 11.91
CA ALA A 2 -29.29 -33.39 10.82
C ALA A 2 -28.15 -32.56 11.43
N SER A 3 -26.92 -32.82 10.97
CA SER A 3 -25.72 -32.08 11.33
C SER A 3 -25.80 -30.69 10.65
N GLN A 4 -25.93 -29.65 11.44
CA GLN A 4 -25.83 -28.28 10.95
C GLN A 4 -24.35 -27.97 10.67
N ASN A 5 -24.02 -27.91 9.39
CA ASN A 5 -22.74 -27.42 8.92
C ASN A 5 -22.74 -25.88 9.02
N THR A 6 -22.20 -25.35 10.12
CA THR A 6 -21.96 -23.92 10.26
C THR A 6 -20.77 -23.54 9.41
N GLY A 7 -20.99 -23.34 8.11
CA GLY A 7 -20.02 -22.75 7.22
C GLY A 7 -19.69 -21.33 7.72
N VAL A 8 -18.48 -21.15 8.19
CA VAL A 8 -17.91 -19.80 8.38
C VAL A 8 -17.97 -19.12 7.01
N ALA A 9 -18.80 -18.10 6.89
CA ALA A 9 -18.87 -17.28 5.69
C ALA A 9 -17.47 -16.69 5.48
N VAL A 10 -16.76 -17.15 4.46
CA VAL A 10 -15.55 -16.51 3.99
C VAL A 10 -15.98 -15.15 3.48
N ASP A 11 -15.58 -14.10 4.15
CA ASP A 11 -15.88 -12.71 3.79
C ASP A 11 -15.20 -12.45 2.42
N HIS A 12 -15.92 -12.68 1.34
CA HIS A 12 -15.46 -12.43 -0.01
C HIS A 12 -15.61 -10.93 -0.28
N HIS A 13 -14.51 -10.19 -0.12
CA HIS A 13 -14.43 -8.80 -0.53
C HIS A 13 -14.57 -8.71 -2.05
N ASP A 14 -15.71 -8.22 -2.54
CA ASP A 14 -15.95 -8.02 -3.97
C ASP A 14 -15.48 -6.61 -4.40
N TRP A 15 -14.17 -6.43 -4.47
CA TRP A 15 -13.56 -5.17 -4.87
C TRP A 15 -13.84 -4.75 -6.32
N HIS A 16 -14.44 -5.62 -7.15
CA HIS A 16 -14.87 -5.30 -8.50
C HIS A 16 -16.30 -4.78 -8.56
N SER A 17 -17.06 -4.87 -7.48
CA SER A 17 -18.39 -4.31 -7.34
C SER A 17 -18.33 -2.86 -6.86
N ALA A 18 -18.85 -1.92 -7.64
CA ALA A 18 -18.93 -0.52 -7.24
C ALA A 18 -19.79 -0.34 -5.97
N GLY A 19 -20.90 -1.07 -5.85
CA GLY A 19 -21.77 -1.02 -4.67
C GLY A 19 -21.05 -1.49 -3.41
N TYR A 20 -20.27 -2.59 -3.50
CA TYR A 20 -19.46 -3.07 -2.38
C TYR A 20 -18.40 -2.03 -1.96
N VAL A 21 -17.71 -1.44 -2.94
CA VAL A 21 -16.69 -0.40 -2.70
C VAL A 21 -17.30 0.81 -2.01
N ASP A 22 -18.48 1.28 -2.45
CA ASP A 22 -19.15 2.43 -1.85
C ASP A 22 -19.57 2.18 -0.40
N GLU A 23 -20.10 0.99 -0.11
CA GLU A 23 -20.44 0.59 1.26
C GLU A 23 -19.20 0.46 2.13
N TRP A 24 -18.11 -0.08 1.59
CA TRP A 24 -16.85 -0.22 2.30
C TRP A 24 -16.25 1.16 2.63
N ILE A 25 -16.18 2.08 1.65
CA ILE A 25 -15.69 3.45 1.84
C ILE A 25 -16.52 4.16 2.91
N THR A 26 -17.85 4.04 2.86
CA THR A 26 -18.75 4.67 3.85
C THR A 26 -18.43 4.24 5.29
N ARG A 27 -18.06 2.98 5.48
CA ARG A 27 -17.63 2.46 6.80
C ARG A 27 -16.20 2.89 7.14
N ASP A 28 -15.33 2.95 6.14
CA ASP A 28 -13.92 3.22 6.31
C ASP A 28 -13.61 4.68 6.66
N VAL A 29 -14.34 5.64 6.08
CA VAL A 29 -14.17 7.08 6.36
C VAL A 29 -14.39 7.45 7.84
N THR A 30 -15.12 6.62 8.60
CA THR A 30 -15.29 6.84 10.04
C THR A 30 -13.99 6.68 10.83
N ARG A 31 -12.98 6.06 10.25
CA ARG A 31 -11.64 5.85 10.83
C ARG A 31 -10.57 6.74 10.19
N ASP A 32 -10.96 7.61 9.26
CA ASP A 32 -10.01 8.39 8.45
C ASP A 32 -9.07 9.23 9.32
N GLU A 33 -9.59 9.91 10.35
CA GLU A 33 -8.77 10.84 11.14
C GLU A 33 -7.67 10.10 11.92
N GLU A 34 -7.99 8.98 12.55
CA GLU A 34 -7.00 8.16 13.26
C GLU A 34 -5.98 7.57 12.29
N ARG A 35 -6.43 7.06 11.15
CA ARG A 35 -5.56 6.53 10.10
C ARG A 35 -4.64 7.61 9.54
N ARG A 36 -5.15 8.80 9.23
CA ARG A 36 -4.34 9.91 8.71
C ARG A 36 -3.21 10.33 9.65
N ALA A 37 -3.44 10.30 10.97
CA ALA A 37 -2.39 10.56 11.93
C ALA A 37 -1.25 9.54 11.78
N ARG A 38 -1.57 8.24 11.65
CA ARG A 38 -0.57 7.18 11.43
C ARG A 38 0.10 7.27 10.06
N LEU A 39 -0.62 7.63 9.01
CA LEU A 39 -0.03 7.85 7.69
C LEU A 39 0.96 9.02 7.69
N ARG A 40 0.67 10.11 8.39
CA ARG A 40 1.61 11.23 8.55
C ARG A 40 2.86 10.82 9.31
N GLU A 41 2.74 10.03 10.39
CA GLU A 41 3.88 9.45 11.11
C GLU A 41 4.71 8.54 10.18
N MET A 42 4.06 7.69 9.40
CA MET A 42 4.73 6.84 8.42
C MET A 42 5.50 7.68 7.39
N LEU A 43 4.86 8.68 6.80
CA LEU A 43 5.47 9.54 5.78
C LEU A 43 6.60 10.41 6.35
N ALA A 44 6.54 10.80 7.63
CA ALA A 44 7.62 11.53 8.29
C ALA A 44 8.93 10.73 8.38
N ALA A 45 8.87 9.40 8.23
CA ALA A 45 10.04 8.53 8.18
C ALA A 45 10.69 8.44 6.79
N ALA A 46 10.07 9.04 5.75
CA ALA A 46 10.67 9.14 4.43
C ALA A 46 11.81 10.18 4.45
N PRO A 47 12.98 9.88 3.86
CA PRO A 47 14.16 10.75 3.93
C PRO A 47 14.13 11.89 2.89
N PHE A 48 12.96 12.45 2.61
CA PHE A 48 12.78 13.48 1.59
C PHE A 48 12.32 14.79 2.22
N ALA A 49 12.90 15.90 1.76
CA ALA A 49 12.40 17.23 2.11
C ALA A 49 11.02 17.49 1.47
N ALA A 50 10.22 18.32 2.11
CA ALA A 50 8.86 18.61 1.63
C ALA A 50 8.81 19.18 0.20
N ASP A 51 9.85 19.90 -0.23
CA ASP A 51 10.00 20.48 -1.57
C ASP A 51 10.64 19.55 -2.60
N SER A 52 10.90 18.29 -2.23
CA SER A 52 11.51 17.31 -3.13
C SER A 52 10.58 16.90 -4.25
N ALA A 53 11.06 16.95 -5.49
CA ALA A 53 10.36 16.41 -6.66
C ALA A 53 10.62 14.89 -6.77
N ILE A 54 9.86 14.10 -6.03
CA ILE A 54 10.00 12.64 -5.96
C ILE A 54 8.92 11.92 -6.75
N LYS A 55 9.25 10.74 -7.24
CA LYS A 55 8.31 9.77 -7.81
C LYS A 55 7.88 8.79 -6.73
N VAL A 56 6.60 8.71 -6.48
CA VAL A 56 6.03 7.83 -5.45
C VAL A 56 5.11 6.80 -6.07
N LEU A 57 5.19 5.57 -5.60
CA LEU A 57 4.23 4.51 -5.90
C LEU A 57 3.37 4.25 -4.66
N ASP A 58 2.06 4.33 -4.81
CA ASP A 58 1.07 3.91 -3.81
C ASP A 58 0.55 2.54 -4.19
N VAL A 59 0.95 1.50 -3.45
CA VAL A 59 0.70 0.08 -3.72
C VAL A 59 -0.61 -0.34 -3.05
N GLY A 60 -1.59 -0.73 -3.85
CA GLY A 60 -2.94 -1.01 -3.35
C GLY A 60 -3.59 0.26 -2.78
N GLY A 61 -3.45 1.38 -3.48
CA GLY A 61 -3.80 2.71 -2.99
C GLY A 61 -5.30 2.96 -2.77
N GLY A 62 -6.16 2.02 -3.21
CA GLY A 62 -7.61 2.09 -3.01
C GLY A 62 -8.20 3.40 -3.53
N TYR A 63 -9.01 4.05 -2.71
CA TYR A 63 -9.64 5.33 -3.04
C TYR A 63 -8.76 6.56 -2.70
N GLY A 64 -7.43 6.36 -2.53
CA GLY A 64 -6.43 7.42 -2.59
C GLY A 64 -6.11 8.16 -1.29
N VAL A 65 -6.37 7.59 -0.11
CA VAL A 65 -6.10 8.25 1.19
C VAL A 65 -4.61 8.48 1.38
N VAL A 66 -3.77 7.47 1.11
CA VAL A 66 -2.31 7.58 1.23
C VAL A 66 -1.74 8.55 0.21
N THR A 67 -2.18 8.43 -1.05
CA THR A 67 -1.81 9.37 -2.13
C THR A 67 -2.09 10.81 -1.74
N GLU A 68 -3.26 11.10 -1.13
CA GLU A 68 -3.61 12.44 -0.69
C GLU A 68 -2.65 12.97 0.38
N GLU A 69 -2.29 12.16 1.38
CA GLU A 69 -1.33 12.54 2.42
C GLU A 69 0.09 12.74 1.84
N VAL A 70 0.52 11.91 0.88
CA VAL A 70 1.79 12.10 0.16
C VAL A 70 1.81 13.45 -0.57
N LEU A 71 0.75 13.76 -1.32
CA LEU A 71 0.67 14.99 -2.11
C LEU A 71 0.57 16.27 -1.25
N ARG A 72 0.06 16.14 -0.01
CA ARG A 72 0.07 17.19 1.01
C ARG A 72 1.46 17.37 1.63
N ALA A 73 2.13 16.26 1.96
CA ALA A 73 3.46 16.27 2.57
C ALA A 73 4.55 16.73 1.58
N CYS A 74 4.43 16.33 0.31
CA CYS A 74 5.38 16.61 -0.76
C CYS A 74 4.64 17.23 -1.97
N PRO A 75 4.42 18.56 -1.99
CA PRO A 75 3.65 19.24 -3.04
C PRO A 75 4.22 19.11 -4.45
N GLN A 76 5.48 18.72 -4.62
CA GLN A 76 6.13 18.49 -5.92
C GLN A 76 6.20 17.01 -6.30
N ALA A 77 5.69 16.10 -5.47
CA ALA A 77 5.66 14.68 -5.78
C ALA A 77 4.72 14.37 -6.95
N VAL A 78 5.13 13.38 -7.75
CA VAL A 78 4.27 12.72 -8.73
C VAL A 78 4.01 11.30 -8.24
N VAL A 79 2.73 10.95 -8.07
CA VAL A 79 2.32 9.66 -7.52
C VAL A 79 1.77 8.77 -8.63
N THR A 80 2.18 7.52 -8.68
CA THR A 80 1.45 6.46 -9.37
C THR A 80 0.63 5.71 -8.33
N LEU A 81 -0.70 5.83 -8.39
CA LEU A 81 -1.63 5.09 -7.56
C LEU A 81 -2.00 3.80 -8.30
N GLN A 82 -1.59 2.68 -7.73
CA GLN A 82 -1.86 1.35 -8.26
C GLN A 82 -2.92 0.66 -7.39
N ASP A 83 -3.92 0.08 -8.03
CA ASP A 83 -4.90 -0.82 -7.41
C ASP A 83 -5.41 -1.83 -8.44
N TYR A 84 -5.98 -2.96 -8.00
CA TYR A 84 -6.58 -3.91 -8.92
C TYR A 84 -8.08 -3.68 -9.13
N SER A 85 -8.70 -2.86 -8.29
CA SER A 85 -10.10 -2.50 -8.31
C SER A 85 -10.34 -1.24 -9.15
N GLN A 86 -10.98 -1.39 -10.31
CA GLN A 86 -11.39 -0.23 -11.10
C GLN A 86 -12.35 0.69 -10.34
N PRO A 87 -13.36 0.20 -9.58
CA PRO A 87 -14.19 1.06 -8.74
C PRO A 87 -13.41 1.88 -7.71
N MET A 88 -12.38 1.30 -7.08
CA MET A 88 -11.49 2.05 -6.18
C MET A 88 -10.75 3.18 -6.90
N LEU A 89 -10.18 2.89 -8.07
CA LEU A 89 -9.50 3.91 -8.88
C LEU A 89 -10.46 5.03 -9.34
N ASP A 90 -11.71 4.71 -9.60
CA ASP A 90 -12.71 5.73 -9.97
C ASP A 90 -13.02 6.65 -8.79
N ARG A 91 -13.16 6.11 -7.57
CA ARG A 91 -13.31 6.91 -6.36
C ARG A 91 -12.04 7.71 -6.01
N ALA A 92 -10.85 7.15 -6.29
CA ALA A 92 -9.59 7.89 -6.15
C ALA A 92 -9.54 9.11 -7.07
N ARG A 93 -9.98 8.98 -8.34
CA ARG A 93 -10.04 10.12 -9.27
C ARG A 93 -10.96 11.24 -8.77
N GLU A 94 -12.14 10.87 -8.26
CA GLU A 94 -13.08 11.84 -7.67
C GLU A 94 -12.45 12.56 -6.47
N ARG A 95 -11.87 11.80 -5.53
CA ARG A 95 -11.24 12.32 -4.32
C ARG A 95 -10.06 13.24 -4.61
N LEU A 96 -9.24 12.87 -5.56
CA LEU A 96 -7.96 13.50 -5.85
C LEU A 96 -8.02 14.51 -7.01
N ALA A 97 -9.21 14.90 -7.45
CA ALA A 97 -9.39 15.80 -8.61
C ALA A 97 -8.61 17.12 -8.49
N SER A 98 -8.42 17.66 -7.28
CA SER A 98 -7.63 18.88 -7.05
C SER A 98 -6.11 18.70 -7.29
N TYR A 99 -5.65 17.46 -7.46
CA TYR A 99 -4.25 17.10 -7.70
C TYR A 99 -4.01 16.59 -9.12
N GLU A 100 -4.95 16.85 -10.05
CA GLU A 100 -4.83 16.45 -11.45
C GLU A 100 -3.48 16.88 -12.05
N GLY A 101 -2.90 16.03 -12.89
CA GLY A 101 -1.57 16.26 -13.48
C GLY A 101 -0.40 15.77 -12.62
N ARG A 102 -0.62 15.43 -11.34
CA ARG A 102 0.40 14.86 -10.45
C ARG A 102 0.14 13.40 -10.08
N ILE A 103 -0.90 12.78 -10.65
CA ILE A 103 -1.28 11.40 -10.35
C ILE A 103 -1.42 10.61 -11.64
N ASN A 104 -0.75 9.45 -11.68
CA ASN A 104 -0.98 8.40 -12.65
C ASN A 104 -1.77 7.28 -11.98
N TYR A 105 -2.76 6.73 -12.66
CA TYR A 105 -3.55 5.60 -12.16
C TYR A 105 -3.16 4.34 -12.92
N ALA A 106 -2.83 3.29 -12.20
CA ALA A 106 -2.41 2.02 -12.76
C ALA A 106 -3.27 0.89 -12.21
N ILE A 107 -3.91 0.13 -13.12
CA ILE A 107 -4.63 -1.07 -12.74
C ILE A 107 -3.68 -2.27 -12.78
N GLY A 108 -3.71 -3.11 -11.75
CA GLY A 108 -2.86 -4.30 -11.67
C GLY A 108 -3.12 -5.12 -10.42
N ASP A 109 -3.03 -6.43 -10.55
CA ASP A 109 -3.24 -7.37 -9.45
C ASP A 109 -1.87 -7.74 -8.84
N LEU A 110 -1.67 -7.40 -7.56
CA LEU A 110 -0.44 -7.69 -6.80
C LEU A 110 -0.13 -9.18 -6.70
N SER A 111 -1.11 -10.07 -6.89
CA SER A 111 -0.90 -11.52 -6.92
C SER A 111 -0.23 -12.00 -8.20
N GLY A 112 -0.28 -11.20 -9.27
CA GLY A 112 0.31 -11.51 -10.58
C GLY A 112 1.70 -10.91 -10.76
N PRO A 113 2.53 -11.43 -11.68
CA PRO A 113 3.88 -10.93 -11.90
C PRO A 113 3.93 -9.63 -12.74
N ALA A 114 2.83 -9.24 -13.38
CA ALA A 114 2.81 -8.18 -14.39
C ALA A 114 2.38 -6.80 -13.86
N TRP A 115 2.00 -6.68 -12.58
CA TRP A 115 1.45 -5.42 -12.05
C TRP A 115 2.45 -4.25 -12.08
N THR A 116 3.75 -4.54 -12.15
CA THR A 116 4.81 -3.52 -12.26
C THR A 116 5.09 -3.07 -13.69
N GLN A 117 4.45 -3.67 -14.68
CA GLN A 117 4.71 -3.33 -16.09
C GLN A 117 4.05 -1.99 -16.45
N GLY A 118 4.86 -1.07 -17.00
CA GLY A 118 4.35 0.21 -17.48
C GLY A 118 3.95 1.22 -16.42
N ILE A 119 4.21 0.97 -15.12
CA ILE A 119 3.81 1.88 -14.02
C ILE A 119 4.72 3.11 -13.84
N GLY A 120 5.73 3.28 -14.68
CA GLY A 120 6.59 4.48 -14.65
C GLY A 120 7.80 4.40 -13.72
N ALA A 121 8.25 3.17 -13.36
CA ALA A 121 9.48 2.94 -12.59
C ALA A 121 10.72 3.60 -13.25
N PRO A 122 11.83 3.88 -12.50
CA PRO A 122 11.96 3.63 -11.06
C PRO A 122 11.35 4.74 -10.17
N PHE A 123 11.05 4.37 -8.90
CA PHE A 123 10.47 5.26 -7.89
C PHE A 123 11.49 5.61 -6.79
N ASP A 124 11.33 6.78 -6.18
CA ASP A 124 12.08 7.21 -5.01
C ASP A 124 11.49 6.59 -3.73
N LEU A 125 10.17 6.51 -3.67
CA LEU A 125 9.40 6.02 -2.54
C LEU A 125 8.29 5.08 -3.02
N ALA A 126 8.10 3.96 -2.36
CA ALA A 126 6.89 3.16 -2.41
C ALA A 126 6.19 3.23 -1.06
N VAL A 127 4.87 3.37 -1.07
CA VAL A 127 4.04 3.34 0.13
C VAL A 127 2.94 2.31 -0.04
N SER A 128 2.52 1.69 1.05
CA SER A 128 1.33 0.83 1.09
C SER A 128 0.62 1.02 2.43
N ALA A 129 -0.71 0.95 2.43
CA ALA A 129 -1.47 0.97 3.68
C ALA A 129 -2.70 0.05 3.60
N ILE A 130 -2.77 -0.91 4.53
CA ILE A 130 -3.91 -1.83 4.67
C ILE A 130 -4.24 -2.58 3.35
N ALA A 131 -3.21 -3.00 2.61
CA ALA A 131 -3.38 -3.57 1.29
C ALA A 131 -2.72 -4.96 1.13
N ILE A 132 -1.44 -5.10 1.43
CA ILE A 132 -0.65 -6.30 1.11
C ILE A 132 -1.13 -7.53 1.89
N HIS A 133 -1.66 -7.36 3.12
CA HIS A 133 -2.23 -8.46 3.88
C HIS A 133 -3.40 -9.18 3.17
N ASN A 134 -4.07 -8.54 2.22
CA ASN A 134 -5.16 -9.14 1.45
C ASN A 134 -4.68 -10.26 0.51
N LEU A 135 -3.40 -10.32 0.16
CA LEU A 135 -2.83 -11.43 -0.60
C LEU A 135 -2.90 -12.77 0.15
N ARG A 136 -2.81 -12.75 1.49
CA ARG A 136 -2.89 -13.91 2.40
C ARG A 136 -1.90 -15.04 2.12
N ASP A 137 -1.52 -15.28 0.89
CA ASP A 137 -0.53 -16.28 0.49
C ASP A 137 0.89 -15.73 0.69
N ARG A 138 1.70 -16.47 1.45
CA ARG A 138 3.08 -16.06 1.79
C ARG A 138 4.00 -15.92 0.57
N GLY A 139 3.79 -16.77 -0.44
CA GLY A 139 4.57 -16.73 -1.68
C GLY A 139 4.24 -15.49 -2.50
N GLN A 140 2.95 -15.13 -2.60
CA GLN A 140 2.50 -13.92 -3.27
C GLN A 140 2.97 -12.66 -2.53
N ILE A 141 2.91 -12.62 -1.20
CA ILE A 141 3.42 -11.53 -0.38
C ILE A 141 4.91 -11.33 -0.62
N ALA A 142 5.70 -12.41 -0.55
CA ALA A 142 7.14 -12.35 -0.83
C ALA A 142 7.44 -11.91 -2.27
N ALA A 143 6.63 -12.33 -3.26
CA ALA A 143 6.75 -11.89 -4.64
C ALA A 143 6.41 -10.40 -4.78
N CYS A 144 5.39 -9.91 -4.09
CA CYS A 144 5.02 -8.50 -4.05
C CYS A 144 6.17 -7.64 -3.50
N TYR A 145 6.78 -8.02 -2.37
CA TYR A 145 7.93 -7.29 -1.82
C TYR A 145 9.14 -7.28 -2.77
N ARG A 146 9.45 -8.41 -3.44
CA ARG A 146 10.51 -8.45 -4.47
C ARG A 146 10.20 -7.52 -5.65
N ALA A 147 8.96 -7.49 -6.08
CA ALA A 147 8.52 -6.60 -7.15
C ALA A 147 8.71 -5.14 -6.74
N ILE A 148 8.29 -4.75 -5.52
CA ILE A 148 8.51 -3.40 -4.98
C ILE A 148 10.00 -3.06 -4.94
N ALA A 149 10.85 -3.96 -4.41
CA ALA A 149 12.30 -3.75 -4.38
C ALA A 149 12.88 -3.51 -5.78
N SER A 150 12.40 -4.25 -6.80
CA SER A 150 12.92 -4.16 -8.17
C SER A 150 12.63 -2.82 -8.87
N ILE A 151 11.57 -2.14 -8.50
CA ILE A 151 11.10 -0.90 -9.12
C ILE A 151 11.47 0.37 -8.35
N LEU A 152 12.06 0.24 -7.16
CA LEU A 152 12.65 1.35 -6.43
C LEU A 152 14.03 1.72 -7.00
N LYS A 153 14.44 2.97 -6.89
CA LYS A 153 15.82 3.41 -7.13
C LYS A 153 16.76 2.80 -6.08
N PRO A 154 18.07 2.74 -6.32
CA PRO A 154 19.04 2.54 -5.25
C PRO A 154 18.77 3.53 -4.11
N GLU A 155 18.85 3.06 -2.85
CA GLU A 155 18.49 3.82 -1.64
C GLU A 155 17.02 4.26 -1.56
N GLY A 156 16.19 3.86 -2.53
CA GLY A 156 14.73 4.08 -2.49
C GLY A 156 14.09 3.41 -1.27
N VAL A 157 13.05 4.01 -0.77
CA VAL A 157 12.39 3.62 0.49
C VAL A 157 11.05 2.97 0.22
N PHE A 158 10.73 1.93 0.98
CA PHE A 158 9.40 1.35 1.08
C PHE A 158 8.86 1.58 2.50
N LEU A 159 7.64 2.10 2.60
CA LEU A 159 6.90 2.28 3.84
C LEU A 159 5.60 1.49 3.78
N ASP A 160 5.36 0.65 4.76
CA ASP A 160 4.19 -0.23 4.82
C ASP A 160 3.49 -0.10 6.19
N TYR A 161 2.23 0.33 6.16
CA TYR A 161 1.34 0.36 7.32
C TYR A 161 0.27 -0.71 7.15
N ASP A 162 0.40 -1.86 7.85
CA ASP A 162 -0.49 -2.97 7.57
C ASP A 162 -0.84 -3.82 8.81
N LEU A 163 -1.79 -4.74 8.61
CA LEU A 163 -2.28 -5.74 9.56
C LEU A 163 -1.37 -6.97 9.59
N PHE A 164 -0.10 -6.79 9.96
CA PHE A 164 0.93 -7.83 9.88
C PHE A 164 0.61 -9.11 10.65
N GLU A 165 -0.17 -9.04 11.73
CA GLU A 165 -0.58 -10.25 12.48
C GLU A 165 -1.45 -11.19 11.63
N LEU A 166 -2.12 -10.71 10.60
CA LEU A 166 -2.90 -11.55 9.68
C LEU A 166 -2.03 -12.37 8.74
N ILE A 167 -0.78 -11.98 8.55
CA ILE A 167 0.14 -12.56 7.57
C ILE A 167 1.43 -13.12 8.21
N GLY A 168 1.37 -13.44 9.51
CA GLY A 168 2.44 -14.14 10.21
C GLY A 168 3.23 -13.29 11.21
N GLY A 169 2.83 -12.04 11.42
CA GLY A 169 3.42 -11.13 12.40
C GLY A 169 4.54 -10.26 11.84
N VAL A 170 4.84 -9.19 12.57
CA VAL A 170 5.80 -8.14 12.16
C VAL A 170 7.18 -8.73 11.90
N ASP A 171 7.71 -9.56 12.81
CA ASP A 171 9.08 -10.08 12.69
C ASP A 171 9.25 -10.98 11.46
N ALA A 172 8.23 -11.82 11.16
CA ALA A 172 8.23 -12.67 9.97
C ALA A 172 8.15 -11.84 8.69
N GLN A 173 7.37 -10.76 8.67
CA GLN A 173 7.29 -9.88 7.52
C GLN A 173 8.57 -9.07 7.32
N MET A 174 9.20 -8.58 8.38
CA MET A 174 10.51 -7.94 8.29
C MET A 174 11.58 -8.87 7.70
N ALA A 175 11.58 -10.14 8.09
CA ALA A 175 12.47 -11.15 7.49
C ALA A 175 12.14 -11.35 6.00
N THR A 176 10.87 -11.47 5.63
CA THR A 176 10.42 -11.63 4.23
C THR A 176 10.81 -10.41 3.37
N ILE A 177 10.69 -9.20 3.91
CA ILE A 177 11.11 -7.96 3.23
C ILE A 177 12.64 -7.94 3.04
N LYS A 178 13.41 -8.36 4.05
CA LYS A 178 14.86 -8.51 3.94
C LYS A 178 15.25 -9.50 2.83
N ASP A 179 14.60 -10.68 2.81
CA ASP A 179 14.81 -11.71 1.79
C ASP A 179 14.38 -11.25 0.38
N ALA A 180 13.50 -10.25 0.30
CA ALA A 180 13.09 -9.62 -0.95
C ALA A 180 14.15 -8.65 -1.53
N GLY A 181 15.25 -8.39 -0.80
CA GLY A 181 16.38 -7.61 -1.30
C GLY A 181 16.51 -6.21 -0.70
N PHE A 182 15.83 -5.91 0.41
CA PHE A 182 16.04 -4.67 1.14
C PHE A 182 17.23 -4.78 2.11
N ALA A 183 18.08 -3.75 2.18
CA ALA A 183 19.30 -3.73 3.00
C ALA A 183 19.03 -3.42 4.46
N ALA A 184 18.11 -2.48 4.72
CA ALA A 184 17.69 -2.10 6.05
C ALA A 184 16.17 -2.28 6.17
N VAL A 185 15.71 -2.85 7.29
CA VAL A 185 14.28 -3.07 7.57
C VAL A 185 14.04 -2.80 9.04
N ASP A 186 13.22 -1.80 9.34
CA ASP A 186 12.93 -1.31 10.68
C ASP A 186 11.42 -1.30 10.94
N CYS A 187 11.00 -1.74 12.12
CA CYS A 187 9.65 -1.49 12.62
C CYS A 187 9.63 -0.15 13.35
N LEU A 188 8.93 0.83 12.80
CA LEU A 188 8.87 2.19 13.34
C LEU A 188 7.81 2.35 14.43
N TRP A 189 6.73 1.59 14.31
CA TRP A 189 5.61 1.62 15.24
C TRP A 189 4.85 0.28 15.19
N ARG A 190 4.28 -0.13 16.33
CA ARG A 190 3.45 -1.32 16.43
C ARG A 190 2.39 -1.15 17.53
N GLU A 191 1.15 -1.47 17.22
CA GLU A 191 0.05 -1.50 18.19
C GLU A 191 -0.99 -2.54 17.78
N GLY A 192 -1.28 -3.48 18.65
CA GLY A 192 -2.21 -4.57 18.37
C GLY A 192 -1.80 -5.37 17.14
N ARG A 193 -2.64 -5.35 16.10
CA ARG A 193 -2.41 -6.09 14.83
C ARG A 193 -1.71 -5.24 13.77
N LEU A 194 -1.57 -3.95 14.00
CA LEU A 194 -1.03 -2.97 13.08
C LEU A 194 0.44 -2.67 13.38
N ALA A 195 1.20 -2.37 12.35
CA ALA A 195 2.53 -1.82 12.48
C ALA A 195 2.89 -0.94 11.27
N ILE A 196 3.96 -0.16 11.43
CA ILE A 196 4.63 0.55 10.33
C ILE A 196 6.02 -0.04 10.17
N ILE A 197 6.30 -0.55 8.98
CA ILE A 197 7.62 -1.02 8.58
C ILE A 197 8.22 -0.03 7.57
N ARG A 198 9.49 0.29 7.76
CA ARG A 198 10.33 0.99 6.79
C ARG A 198 11.37 0.03 6.26
N ALA A 199 11.56 0.02 4.95
CA ALA A 199 12.62 -0.73 4.30
C ALA A 199 13.36 0.13 3.30
N VAL A 200 14.67 -0.07 3.16
CA VAL A 200 15.55 0.71 2.27
C VAL A 200 16.22 -0.24 1.30
N ARG A 201 16.12 0.07 0.00
CA ARG A 201 16.84 -0.66 -1.04
C ARG A 201 18.36 -0.42 -0.90
N PRO A 202 19.23 -1.43 -1.17
CA PRO A 202 20.68 -1.21 -1.19
C PRO A 202 21.08 -0.08 -2.14
N SER A 203 22.19 0.59 -1.82
CA SER A 203 22.93 1.39 -2.79
C SER A 203 23.44 0.50 -3.92
N ALA A 204 23.64 1.07 -5.12
CA ALA A 204 24.12 0.35 -6.29
C ALA A 204 25.55 -0.16 -6.13
#